data_a44525ceb9f49390a6c846dcd14adddd
#
_entry.id   a44525ceb9f49390a6c846dcd14adddd
#
_cell.length_a   1.000
_cell.length_b   1.000
_cell.length_c   1.000
_cell.angle_alpha   90.00
_cell.angle_beta   90.00
_cell.angle_gamma   90.00
#
_symmetry.space_group_name_H-M   'P 1'
#
loop_
_entity.id
_entity.type
_entity.pdbx_description
1 polymer ?
#
loop_
_entity_poly.entity_id
_entity_poly.type
_entity_poly.pdbx_seq_one_letter_code
_entity_poly.pdbx_strand_id
1 'polypeptide(L)'
;MKGIILAGGSGTRLYPLTRVTSKQLLPVYDKPMIYYPLSTLMLAGIRDILIISTPQDTPRFQELLEDGSHFGINLSYAVQSSPDGLAQAFIIGKEFIGNDACAMVLGDNIFYGGWFRKNLSDAVHNAENGYATIFGYYVKDPERFGILEFDKNKNVISVEEKPKYPKSNYCITGLYFYPAGVSEMAEQVVPSARGELEITTLNDMYLKQEKLKAQVLGRGFAWLDTGTMDSLMEASTFIQTVQNRQDMVISAPEEIAYHEKWINKGKLLESADAYGKSPYGEHLRRVAEDRIIF
;
A
#
# COMPACT_ATOMS: atom_id res chain seq x y z
N MET A 1 15.25 -5.22 -0.48
CA MET A 1 14.18 -4.30 -0.98
C MET A 1 13.66 -3.45 0.15
N LYS A 2 13.39 -2.18 -0.07
CA LYS A 2 12.79 -1.23 0.85
C LYS A 2 11.30 -1.04 0.55
N GLY A 3 10.53 -0.60 1.54
CA GLY A 3 9.11 -0.28 1.38
C GLY A 3 8.81 1.18 1.75
N ILE A 4 7.88 1.80 1.05
CA ILE A 4 7.34 3.12 1.39
C ILE A 4 5.84 3.02 1.55
N ILE A 5 5.30 3.57 2.64
CA ILE A 5 3.88 3.86 2.77
C ILE A 5 3.72 5.37 2.66
N LEU A 6 3.05 5.82 1.59
CA LEU A 6 2.74 7.24 1.44
C LEU A 6 1.40 7.54 2.12
N ALA A 7 1.49 8.11 3.30
CA ALA A 7 0.37 8.44 4.19
C ALA A 7 0.19 9.97 4.35
N GLY A 8 0.49 10.71 3.28
CA GLY A 8 0.32 12.15 3.21
C GLY A 8 -1.07 12.57 2.69
N GLY A 9 -1.19 13.87 2.46
CA GLY A 9 -2.38 14.50 1.90
C GLY A 9 -3.35 15.06 2.95
N SER A 10 -4.11 16.08 2.55
CA SER A 10 -5.01 16.83 3.46
C SER A 10 -6.29 16.11 3.83
N GLY A 11 -6.65 15.03 3.13
CA GLY A 11 -7.88 14.27 3.39
C GLY A 11 -9.19 15.07 3.28
N THR A 12 -9.21 16.20 2.59
CA THR A 12 -10.35 17.15 2.57
C THR A 12 -11.66 16.54 2.10
N ARG A 13 -11.61 15.52 1.25
CA ARG A 13 -12.80 14.78 0.79
C ARG A 13 -13.51 14.01 1.92
N LEU A 14 -12.84 13.79 3.04
CA LEU A 14 -13.36 13.13 4.23
C LEU A 14 -13.66 14.12 5.38
N TYR A 15 -13.73 15.43 5.13
CA TYR A 15 -14.16 16.37 6.15
C TYR A 15 -15.61 16.11 6.56
N PRO A 16 -15.95 16.22 7.88
CA PRO A 16 -15.11 16.69 8.98
C PRO A 16 -14.22 15.64 9.66
N LEU A 17 -14.24 14.35 9.27
CA LEU A 17 -13.51 13.26 9.95
C LEU A 17 -12.00 13.52 10.03
N THR A 18 -11.43 14.11 9.00
CA THR A 18 -9.99 14.33 8.87
C THR A 18 -9.52 15.73 9.26
N ARG A 19 -10.36 16.51 9.98
CA ARG A 19 -9.98 17.87 10.43
C ARG A 19 -8.86 17.88 11.46
N VAL A 20 -8.75 16.82 12.24
CA VAL A 20 -7.82 16.71 13.38
C VAL A 20 -6.98 15.44 13.34
N THR A 21 -7.08 14.65 12.28
CA THR A 21 -6.34 13.40 12.15
C THR A 21 -6.12 13.04 10.68
N SER A 22 -5.04 12.32 10.39
CA SER A 22 -4.80 11.73 9.09
C SER A 22 -5.91 10.75 8.69
N LYS A 23 -6.24 10.70 7.41
CA LYS A 23 -7.16 9.70 6.85
C LYS A 23 -6.73 8.28 7.20
N GLN A 24 -5.45 7.99 7.13
CA GLN A 24 -4.88 6.67 7.34
C GLN A 24 -4.92 6.21 8.81
N LEU A 25 -5.27 7.11 9.74
CA LEU A 25 -5.53 6.80 11.14
C LEU A 25 -7.02 6.56 11.43
N LEU A 26 -7.91 6.83 10.47
CA LEU A 26 -9.32 6.49 10.61
C LEU A 26 -9.50 4.96 10.63
N PRO A 27 -10.49 4.46 11.40
CA PRO A 27 -10.77 3.04 11.44
C PRO A 27 -11.37 2.57 10.11
N VAL A 28 -10.92 1.41 9.66
CA VAL A 28 -11.61 0.60 8.66
C VAL A 28 -12.01 -0.69 9.35
N TYR A 29 -13.26 -0.75 9.78
CA TYR A 29 -13.88 -1.77 10.62
C TYR A 29 -13.20 -1.89 12.00
N ASP A 30 -12.21 -2.76 12.17
CA ASP A 30 -11.67 -3.18 13.47
C ASP A 30 -10.26 -2.63 13.79
N LYS A 31 -9.64 -1.90 12.86
CA LYS A 31 -8.28 -1.36 13.03
C LYS A 31 -8.04 -0.09 12.22
N PRO A 32 -6.98 0.70 12.53
CA PRO A 32 -6.59 1.85 11.73
C PRO A 32 -6.27 1.46 10.29
N MET A 33 -6.64 2.32 9.34
CA MET A 33 -6.44 2.09 7.90
C MET A 33 -5.00 1.75 7.54
N ILE A 34 -4.01 2.36 8.20
CA ILE A 34 -2.57 2.16 7.92
C ILE A 34 -2.11 0.70 8.09
N TYR A 35 -2.83 -0.13 8.86
CA TYR A 35 -2.50 -1.54 9.05
C TYR A 35 -2.63 -2.35 7.75
N TYR A 36 -3.52 -1.95 6.84
CA TYR A 36 -3.73 -2.64 5.56
C TYR A 36 -2.54 -2.47 4.59
N PRO A 37 -2.10 -1.24 4.26
CA PRO A 37 -0.90 -1.07 3.44
C PRO A 37 0.37 -1.59 4.12
N LEU A 38 0.49 -1.49 5.45
CA LEU A 38 1.59 -2.09 6.21
C LEU A 38 1.62 -3.60 5.99
N SER A 39 0.49 -4.28 6.17
CA SER A 39 0.34 -5.71 5.91
C SER A 39 0.66 -6.08 4.47
N THR A 40 0.30 -5.24 3.50
CA THR A 40 0.63 -5.47 2.08
C THR A 40 2.13 -5.54 1.85
N LEU A 41 2.91 -4.62 2.41
CA LEU A 41 4.37 -4.65 2.31
C LEU A 41 4.97 -5.84 3.07
N MET A 42 4.44 -6.16 4.24
CA MET A 42 4.87 -7.32 5.02
C MET A 42 4.62 -8.64 4.28
N LEU A 43 3.46 -8.78 3.62
CA LEU A 43 3.14 -9.94 2.76
C LEU A 43 4.07 -10.05 1.54
N ALA A 44 4.67 -8.96 1.09
CA ALA A 44 5.72 -8.96 0.07
C ALA A 44 7.11 -9.33 0.63
N GLY A 45 7.23 -9.63 1.93
CA GLY A 45 8.49 -9.94 2.59
C GLY A 45 9.34 -8.72 2.95
N ILE A 46 8.79 -7.51 2.88
CA ILE A 46 9.51 -6.26 3.12
C ILE A 46 9.48 -5.91 4.61
N ARG A 47 10.67 -5.72 5.20
CA ARG A 47 10.83 -5.44 6.64
C ARG A 47 11.32 -4.04 6.95
N ASP A 48 12.06 -3.40 6.04
CA ASP A 48 12.49 -2.02 6.20
C ASP A 48 11.48 -1.11 5.49
N ILE A 49 10.70 -0.35 6.24
CA ILE A 49 9.57 0.42 5.73
C ILE A 49 9.67 1.87 6.20
N LEU A 50 9.55 2.81 5.26
CA LEU A 50 9.48 4.24 5.50
C LEU A 50 8.02 4.70 5.40
N ILE A 51 7.53 5.33 6.46
CA ILE A 51 6.23 6.01 6.46
C ILE A 51 6.45 7.49 6.17
N ILE A 52 5.90 7.96 5.05
CA ILE A 52 5.96 9.38 4.67
C ILE A 52 4.60 10.01 4.93
N SER A 53 4.55 11.02 5.79
CA SER A 53 3.31 11.69 6.17
C SER A 53 3.49 13.20 6.31
N THR A 54 2.41 13.90 6.70
CA THR A 54 2.43 15.34 6.96
C THR A 54 3.20 15.65 8.26
N PRO A 55 3.70 16.90 8.44
CA PRO A 55 4.32 17.30 9.70
C PRO A 55 3.42 17.10 10.92
N GLN A 56 2.11 17.28 10.76
CA GLN A 56 1.12 17.18 11.83
C GLN A 56 0.80 15.74 12.23
N ASP A 57 0.84 14.82 11.27
CA ASP A 57 0.40 13.44 11.49
C ASP A 57 1.56 12.47 11.73
N THR A 58 2.78 12.79 11.30
CA THR A 58 3.97 11.94 11.54
C THR A 58 4.14 11.53 13.01
N PRO A 59 3.99 12.43 14.00
CA PRO A 59 4.10 12.03 15.42
C PRO A 59 3.04 11.00 15.84
N ARG A 60 1.84 11.05 15.26
CA ARG A 60 0.76 10.09 15.57
C ARG A 60 1.03 8.71 14.99
N PHE A 61 1.64 8.64 13.81
CA PHE A 61 2.11 7.36 13.26
C PHE A 61 3.24 6.78 14.10
N GLN A 62 4.15 7.62 14.57
CA GLN A 62 5.22 7.21 15.49
C GLN A 62 4.67 6.68 16.82
N GLU A 63 3.64 7.33 17.38
CA GLU A 63 2.96 6.86 18.59
C GLU A 63 2.22 5.53 18.38
N LEU A 64 1.56 5.35 17.23
CA LEU A 64 0.76 4.16 16.93
C LEU A 64 1.63 2.94 16.61
N LEU A 65 2.70 3.12 15.82
CA LEU A 65 3.45 2.04 15.20
C LEU A 65 4.87 1.90 15.77
N GLU A 66 5.30 2.86 16.58
CA GLU A 66 6.62 2.91 17.22
C GLU A 66 7.76 2.70 16.19
N ASP A 67 8.73 1.86 16.50
CA ASP A 67 9.84 1.49 15.62
C ASP A 67 9.56 0.24 14.77
N GLY A 68 8.38 -0.36 14.91
CA GLY A 68 7.95 -1.56 14.21
C GLY A 68 8.48 -2.88 14.78
N SER A 69 9.30 -2.83 15.83
CA SER A 69 9.93 -4.04 16.42
C SER A 69 8.90 -5.04 16.94
N HIS A 70 7.74 -4.59 17.38
CA HIS A 70 6.64 -5.45 17.80
C HIS A 70 5.99 -6.22 16.65
N PHE A 71 6.12 -5.75 15.41
CA PHE A 71 5.76 -6.46 14.18
C PHE A 71 6.97 -7.20 13.55
N GLY A 72 8.14 -7.20 14.18
CA GLY A 72 9.34 -7.80 13.61
C GLY A 72 9.89 -7.11 12.37
N ILE A 73 9.59 -5.83 12.18
CA ILE A 73 10.02 -4.97 11.09
C ILE A 73 10.75 -3.73 11.63
N ASN A 74 11.36 -2.93 10.75
CA ASN A 74 12.00 -1.67 11.07
C ASN A 74 11.21 -0.53 10.41
N LEU A 75 10.63 0.35 11.20
CA LEU A 75 9.93 1.53 10.72
C LEU A 75 10.81 2.77 10.82
N SER A 76 10.84 3.54 9.75
CA SER A 76 11.39 4.88 9.68
C SER A 76 10.29 5.86 9.28
N TYR A 77 10.49 7.14 9.57
CA TYR A 77 9.49 8.16 9.33
C TYR A 77 10.11 9.36 8.62
N ALA A 78 9.41 9.89 7.64
CA ALA A 78 9.80 11.12 6.95
C ALA A 78 8.59 12.03 6.75
N VAL A 79 8.87 13.31 6.57
CA VAL A 79 7.85 14.35 6.43
C VAL A 79 7.76 14.78 4.96
N GLN A 80 6.55 14.76 4.42
CA GLN A 80 6.17 15.44 3.19
C GLN A 80 5.52 16.78 3.54
N SER A 81 6.23 17.86 3.36
CA SER A 81 5.78 19.21 3.76
C SER A 81 4.68 19.75 2.85
N SER A 82 4.68 19.37 1.57
CA SER A 82 3.66 19.70 0.58
C SER A 82 3.34 18.48 -0.30
N PRO A 83 2.07 18.28 -0.71
CA PRO A 83 1.66 17.13 -1.50
C PRO A 83 1.96 17.34 -3.00
N ASP A 84 3.24 17.40 -3.36
CA ASP A 84 3.70 17.74 -4.72
C ASP A 84 3.64 16.54 -5.68
N GLY A 85 2.91 15.51 -5.35
CA GLY A 85 2.69 14.33 -6.17
C GLY A 85 3.26 13.04 -5.59
N LEU A 86 2.85 11.89 -6.15
CA LEU A 86 3.21 10.58 -5.61
C LEU A 86 4.69 10.22 -5.85
N ALA A 87 5.26 10.65 -6.99
CA ALA A 87 6.68 10.37 -7.29
C ALA A 87 7.64 11.08 -6.34
N GLN A 88 7.21 12.17 -5.66
CA GLN A 88 7.98 12.86 -4.64
C GLN A 88 8.40 11.92 -3.48
N ALA A 89 7.62 10.86 -3.20
CA ALA A 89 7.93 9.91 -2.16
C ALA A 89 9.31 9.25 -2.33
N PHE A 90 9.73 8.99 -3.57
CA PHE A 90 11.04 8.40 -3.87
C PHE A 90 12.18 9.41 -3.71
N ILE A 91 11.91 10.70 -3.91
CA ILE A 91 12.86 11.78 -3.68
C ILE A 91 13.07 11.99 -2.18
N ILE A 92 11.97 12.06 -1.40
CA ILE A 92 12.02 12.16 0.07
C ILE A 92 12.72 10.93 0.67
N GLY A 93 12.41 9.74 0.15
CA GLY A 93 12.96 8.47 0.61
C GLY A 93 14.34 8.12 0.07
N LYS A 94 15.01 8.99 -0.68
CA LYS A 94 16.25 8.67 -1.41
C LYS A 94 17.35 8.06 -0.53
N GLU A 95 17.63 8.66 0.62
CA GLU A 95 18.65 8.15 1.55
C GLU A 95 18.25 6.80 2.16
N PHE A 96 16.95 6.62 2.47
CA PHE A 96 16.42 5.36 3.00
C PHE A 96 16.45 4.24 1.96
N ILE A 97 16.11 4.54 0.71
CA ILE A 97 16.12 3.58 -0.40
C ILE A 97 17.55 3.16 -0.73
N GLY A 98 18.47 4.13 -0.82
CA GLY A 98 19.85 3.88 -1.25
C GLY A 98 19.89 3.20 -2.62
N ASN A 99 20.62 2.10 -2.70
CA ASN A 99 20.78 1.30 -3.93
C ASN A 99 19.82 0.09 -4.00
N ASP A 100 18.80 0.05 -3.15
CA ASP A 100 17.86 -1.04 -3.12
C ASP A 100 16.70 -0.85 -4.12
N ALA A 101 16.09 -1.95 -4.53
CA ALA A 101 14.74 -1.91 -5.11
C ALA A 101 13.73 -1.44 -4.06
N CYS A 102 12.66 -0.76 -4.50
CA CYS A 102 11.69 -0.15 -3.60
C CYS A 102 10.25 -0.46 -4.02
N ALA A 103 9.43 -0.89 -3.05
CA ALA A 103 7.98 -0.93 -3.21
C ALA A 103 7.35 0.31 -2.57
N MET A 104 6.29 0.83 -3.17
CA MET A 104 5.47 1.88 -2.57
C MET A 104 4.00 1.46 -2.58
N VAL A 105 3.33 1.67 -1.46
CA VAL A 105 1.87 1.53 -1.34
C VAL A 105 1.26 2.83 -0.82
N LEU A 106 0.12 3.21 -1.38
CA LEU A 106 -0.64 4.35 -0.87
C LEU A 106 -1.33 3.96 0.43
N GLY A 107 -1.24 4.81 1.43
CA GLY A 107 -1.71 4.57 2.79
C GLY A 107 -3.23 4.39 2.94
N ASP A 108 -3.98 4.64 1.88
CA ASP A 108 -5.44 4.54 1.82
C ASP A 108 -5.93 3.41 0.90
N ASN A 109 -5.04 2.55 0.43
CA ASN A 109 -5.37 1.44 -0.43
C ASN A 109 -5.42 0.12 0.36
N ILE A 110 -6.49 -0.62 0.16
CA ILE A 110 -6.72 -1.93 0.78
C ILE A 110 -6.79 -2.98 -0.34
N PHE A 111 -6.04 -4.05 -0.16
CA PHE A 111 -5.97 -5.17 -1.11
C PHE A 111 -6.40 -6.46 -0.42
N TYR A 112 -7.31 -7.20 -1.02
CA TYR A 112 -7.74 -8.50 -0.54
C TYR A 112 -8.09 -9.42 -1.70
N GLY A 113 -7.54 -10.63 -1.70
CA GLY A 113 -7.85 -11.63 -2.72
C GLY A 113 -6.93 -12.83 -2.69
N GLY A 114 -7.39 -13.93 -3.26
CA GLY A 114 -6.57 -15.11 -3.45
C GLY A 114 -5.36 -14.83 -4.35
N TRP A 115 -4.27 -15.56 -4.15
CA TRP A 115 -3.02 -15.44 -4.91
C TRP A 115 -2.25 -14.11 -4.73
N PHE A 116 -2.70 -13.23 -3.81
CA PHE A 116 -2.04 -11.93 -3.63
C PHE A 116 -0.56 -12.06 -3.26
N ARG A 117 -0.21 -13.00 -2.36
CA ARG A 117 1.21 -13.29 -2.04
C ARG A 117 2.03 -13.63 -3.29
N LYS A 118 1.46 -14.42 -4.20
CA LYS A 118 2.14 -14.75 -5.46
C LYS A 118 2.34 -13.52 -6.32
N ASN A 119 1.33 -12.68 -6.47
CA ASN A 119 1.43 -11.43 -7.21
C ASN A 119 2.53 -10.52 -6.64
N LEU A 120 2.61 -10.41 -5.31
CA LEU A 120 3.63 -9.64 -4.62
C LEU A 120 5.04 -10.23 -4.83
N SER A 121 5.18 -11.55 -4.69
CA SER A 121 6.46 -12.26 -4.93
C SER A 121 6.95 -12.08 -6.37
N ASP A 122 6.05 -12.17 -7.36
CA ASP A 122 6.39 -11.93 -8.76
C ASP A 122 6.82 -10.47 -8.99
N ALA A 123 6.20 -9.49 -8.31
CA ALA A 123 6.58 -8.08 -8.38
C ALA A 123 7.94 -7.80 -7.73
N VAL A 124 8.22 -8.40 -6.57
CA VAL A 124 9.55 -8.36 -5.93
C VAL A 124 10.61 -8.91 -6.87
N HIS A 125 10.39 -10.11 -7.42
CA HIS A 125 11.30 -10.73 -8.36
C HIS A 125 11.56 -9.85 -9.60
N ASN A 126 10.52 -9.24 -10.16
CA ASN A 126 10.68 -8.30 -11.28
C ASN A 126 11.56 -7.11 -10.90
N ALA A 127 11.31 -6.49 -9.75
CA ALA A 127 12.07 -5.32 -9.29
C ALA A 127 13.55 -5.65 -9.06
N GLU A 128 13.87 -6.82 -8.49
CA GLU A 128 15.24 -7.32 -8.32
C GLU A 128 15.95 -7.60 -9.66
N ASN A 129 15.16 -7.85 -10.73
CA ASN A 129 15.67 -8.07 -12.08
C ASN A 129 15.59 -6.83 -12.98
N GLY A 130 15.41 -5.63 -12.43
CA GLY A 130 15.49 -4.38 -13.16
C GLY A 130 14.18 -3.93 -13.83
N TYR A 131 13.03 -4.53 -13.49
CA TYR A 131 11.72 -4.18 -14.03
C TYR A 131 10.83 -3.53 -12.99
N ALA A 132 10.16 -2.44 -13.34
CA ALA A 132 9.05 -1.92 -12.56
C ALA A 132 7.81 -2.79 -12.73
N THR A 133 7.00 -2.91 -11.67
CA THR A 133 5.70 -3.60 -11.71
C THR A 133 4.61 -2.72 -11.11
N ILE A 134 3.51 -2.59 -11.84
CA ILE A 134 2.28 -1.90 -11.42
C ILE A 134 1.11 -2.88 -11.49
N PHE A 135 0.02 -2.55 -10.76
CA PHE A 135 -1.14 -3.42 -10.67
C PHE A 135 -2.35 -2.76 -11.30
N GLY A 136 -2.94 -3.44 -12.29
CA GLY A 136 -4.14 -3.02 -12.99
C GLY A 136 -5.41 -3.59 -12.37
N TYR A 137 -6.46 -2.78 -12.23
CA TYR A 137 -7.76 -3.20 -11.74
C TYR A 137 -8.88 -2.62 -12.60
N TYR A 138 -9.91 -3.43 -12.90
CA TYR A 138 -11.03 -2.99 -13.73
C TYR A 138 -12.03 -2.16 -12.92
N VAL A 139 -12.32 -0.94 -13.36
CA VAL A 139 -13.24 0.01 -12.70
C VAL A 139 -14.32 0.49 -13.64
N LYS A 140 -15.40 1.07 -13.07
CA LYS A 140 -16.52 1.65 -13.84
C LYS A 140 -16.28 3.11 -14.22
N ASP A 141 -15.50 3.82 -13.42
CA ASP A 141 -15.23 5.26 -13.49
C ASP A 141 -13.71 5.53 -13.69
N PRO A 142 -13.13 5.08 -14.83
CA PRO A 142 -11.69 5.09 -15.07
C PRO A 142 -11.07 6.49 -15.11
N GLU A 143 -11.82 7.53 -15.46
CA GLU A 143 -11.35 8.92 -15.58
C GLU A 143 -10.80 9.51 -14.27
N ARG A 144 -11.03 8.83 -13.15
CA ARG A 144 -10.53 9.25 -11.82
C ARG A 144 -9.09 8.82 -11.54
N PHE A 145 -8.55 7.91 -12.32
CA PHE A 145 -7.30 7.18 -12.03
C PHE A 145 -6.29 7.30 -13.18
N GLY A 146 -5.06 6.90 -12.90
CA GLY A 146 -4.11 6.56 -13.95
C GLY A 146 -4.60 5.31 -14.71
N ILE A 147 -4.57 5.33 -16.03
CA ILE A 147 -5.14 4.30 -16.90
C ILE A 147 -4.06 3.53 -17.62
N LEU A 148 -4.26 2.20 -17.69
CA LEU A 148 -3.45 1.25 -18.45
C LEU A 148 -4.13 0.92 -19.78
N GLU A 149 -3.37 0.92 -20.86
CA GLU A 149 -3.78 0.36 -22.13
C GLU A 149 -2.93 -0.88 -22.45
N PHE A 150 -3.58 -1.94 -22.93
CA PHE A 150 -2.92 -3.20 -23.26
C PHE A 150 -3.04 -3.53 -24.73
N ASP A 151 -2.02 -4.16 -25.29
CA ASP A 151 -2.09 -4.78 -26.59
C ASP A 151 -2.84 -6.14 -26.54
N LYS A 152 -2.97 -6.80 -27.72
CA LYS A 152 -3.61 -8.11 -27.84
C LYS A 152 -2.88 -9.22 -27.06
N ASN A 153 -1.60 -9.02 -26.78
CA ASN A 153 -0.75 -9.95 -26.04
C ASN A 153 -0.72 -9.63 -24.53
N LYS A 154 -1.52 -8.65 -24.06
CA LYS A 154 -1.57 -8.15 -22.69
C LYS A 154 -0.31 -7.42 -22.22
N ASN A 155 0.50 -6.91 -23.13
CA ASN A 155 1.57 -5.99 -22.78
C ASN A 155 1.03 -4.59 -22.61
N VAL A 156 1.56 -3.84 -21.66
CA VAL A 156 1.25 -2.42 -21.48
C VAL A 156 1.82 -1.63 -22.66
N ILE A 157 0.98 -0.85 -23.32
CA ILE A 157 1.37 -0.01 -24.44
C ILE A 157 1.24 1.50 -24.16
N SER A 158 0.41 1.88 -23.20
CA SER A 158 0.36 3.26 -22.70
C SER A 158 -0.09 3.32 -21.25
N VAL A 159 0.33 4.38 -20.56
CA VAL A 159 -0.15 4.80 -19.25
C VAL A 159 -0.53 6.28 -19.32
N GLU A 160 -1.70 6.67 -18.79
CA GLU A 160 -2.20 8.04 -18.88
C GLU A 160 -2.85 8.45 -17.55
N GLU A 161 -2.46 9.62 -17.01
CA GLU A 161 -2.99 10.13 -15.74
C GLU A 161 -4.33 10.81 -15.96
N LYS A 162 -5.39 10.29 -15.32
CA LYS A 162 -6.74 10.86 -15.27
C LYS A 162 -7.21 11.42 -16.62
N PRO A 163 -7.22 10.60 -17.68
CA PRO A 163 -7.60 11.06 -19.01
C PRO A 163 -9.08 11.46 -19.08
N LYS A 164 -9.38 12.54 -19.79
CA LYS A 164 -10.76 12.93 -20.03
C LYS A 164 -11.55 11.89 -20.83
N TYR A 165 -10.86 11.14 -21.69
CA TYR A 165 -11.41 10.07 -22.52
C TYR A 165 -10.54 8.80 -22.33
N PRO A 166 -10.83 7.99 -21.31
CA PRO A 166 -10.02 6.81 -21.01
C PRO A 166 -10.02 5.80 -22.16
N LYS A 167 -8.84 5.27 -22.48
CA LYS A 167 -8.69 4.25 -23.54
C LYS A 167 -9.05 2.84 -23.06
N SER A 168 -9.12 2.63 -21.76
CA SER A 168 -9.53 1.38 -21.15
C SER A 168 -10.20 1.63 -19.79
N ASN A 169 -10.80 0.56 -19.21
CA ASN A 169 -11.32 0.57 -17.85
C ASN A 169 -10.32 0.00 -16.84
N TYR A 170 -9.09 -0.31 -17.23
CA TYR A 170 -8.07 -0.77 -16.30
C TYR A 170 -7.32 0.41 -15.72
N CYS A 171 -7.54 0.67 -14.43
CA CYS A 171 -6.79 1.68 -13.68
C CYS A 171 -5.54 1.10 -13.03
N ILE A 172 -4.58 1.97 -12.76
CA ILE A 172 -3.39 1.68 -11.94
C ILE A 172 -3.81 1.82 -10.48
N THR A 173 -3.61 0.77 -9.68
CA THR A 173 -3.84 0.82 -8.24
C THR A 173 -2.72 1.55 -7.50
N GLY A 174 -2.89 1.81 -6.20
CA GLY A 174 -1.86 2.47 -5.39
C GLY A 174 -0.78 1.53 -4.86
N LEU A 175 -0.31 0.58 -5.65
CA LEU A 175 0.77 -0.33 -5.30
C LEU A 175 1.77 -0.45 -6.45
N TYR A 176 3.04 -0.19 -6.14
CA TYR A 176 4.11 -0.04 -7.11
C TYR A 176 5.37 -0.75 -6.63
N PHE A 177 6.09 -1.40 -7.54
CA PHE A 177 7.40 -1.99 -7.29
C PHE A 177 8.39 -1.47 -8.34
N TYR A 178 9.51 -0.95 -7.90
CA TYR A 178 10.52 -0.39 -8.77
C TYR A 178 11.89 -1.00 -8.49
N PRO A 179 12.73 -1.16 -9.52
CA PRO A 179 14.11 -1.58 -9.35
C PRO A 179 14.96 -0.50 -8.67
N ALA A 180 16.18 -0.85 -8.31
CA ALA A 180 17.19 0.11 -7.87
C ALA A 180 17.31 1.29 -8.86
N GLY A 181 17.59 2.50 -8.34
CA GLY A 181 17.68 3.73 -9.13
C GLY A 181 16.35 4.46 -9.32
N VAL A 182 15.28 4.06 -8.61
CA VAL A 182 13.98 4.74 -8.72
C VAL A 182 14.02 6.19 -8.25
N SER A 183 14.86 6.52 -7.27
CA SER A 183 15.00 7.90 -6.76
C SER A 183 15.57 8.83 -7.82
N GLU A 184 16.63 8.40 -8.52
CA GLU A 184 17.24 9.15 -9.62
C GLU A 184 16.28 9.30 -10.82
N MET A 185 15.43 8.29 -11.05
CA MET A 185 14.40 8.35 -12.08
C MET A 185 13.29 9.34 -11.67
N ALA A 186 12.89 9.34 -10.40
CA ALA A 186 11.87 10.23 -9.87
C ALA A 186 12.32 11.70 -9.88
N GLU A 187 13.60 11.99 -9.67
CA GLU A 187 14.18 13.34 -9.80
C GLU A 187 14.06 13.92 -11.22
N GLN A 188 13.89 13.09 -12.23
CA GLN A 188 13.73 13.52 -13.63
C GLN A 188 12.26 13.76 -14.00
N VAL A 189 11.31 13.43 -13.13
CA VAL A 189 9.89 13.68 -13.37
C VAL A 189 9.62 15.19 -13.35
N VAL A 190 9.06 15.69 -14.44
CA VAL A 190 8.64 17.10 -14.55
C VAL A 190 7.22 17.24 -14.02
N PRO A 191 6.92 18.28 -13.23
CA PRO A 191 5.56 18.52 -12.74
C PRO A 191 4.55 18.60 -13.90
N SER A 192 3.40 17.97 -13.72
CA SER A 192 2.29 18.03 -14.68
C SER A 192 1.64 19.41 -14.71
N ALA A 193 0.64 19.60 -15.59
CA ALA A 193 -0.18 20.82 -15.61
C ALA A 193 -0.92 21.08 -14.28
N ARG A 194 -1.01 20.07 -13.39
CA ARG A 194 -1.56 20.20 -12.03
C ARG A 194 -0.51 20.62 -11.00
N GLY A 195 0.76 20.77 -11.40
CA GLY A 195 1.88 21.05 -10.51
C GLY A 195 2.37 19.82 -9.72
N GLU A 196 1.93 18.61 -10.07
CA GLU A 196 2.26 17.38 -9.35
C GLU A 196 3.34 16.55 -10.08
N LEU A 197 4.24 15.95 -9.32
CA LEU A 197 5.18 14.89 -9.77
C LEU A 197 4.40 13.57 -9.88
N GLU A 198 3.83 13.34 -11.07
CA GLU A 198 2.93 12.23 -11.28
C GLU A 198 3.65 10.87 -11.29
N ILE A 199 3.09 9.92 -10.55
CA ILE A 199 3.58 8.54 -10.59
C ILE A 199 3.39 7.91 -11.97
N THR A 200 2.35 8.33 -12.70
CA THR A 200 2.09 7.86 -14.05
C THR A 200 3.17 8.30 -15.03
N THR A 201 3.77 9.50 -14.83
CA THR A 201 4.94 9.94 -15.61
C THR A 201 6.16 9.06 -15.32
N LEU A 202 6.41 8.71 -14.05
CA LEU A 202 7.46 7.79 -13.67
C LEU A 202 7.25 6.40 -14.31
N ASN A 203 6.02 5.89 -14.31
CA ASN A 203 5.67 4.63 -14.96
C ASN A 203 5.89 4.68 -16.48
N ASP A 204 5.55 5.79 -17.14
CA ASP A 204 5.78 6.01 -18.56
C ASP A 204 7.28 6.02 -18.93
N MET A 205 8.11 6.57 -18.04
CA MET A 205 9.57 6.52 -18.23
C MET A 205 10.11 5.07 -18.22
N TYR A 206 9.59 4.21 -17.33
CA TYR A 206 9.92 2.78 -17.36
C TYR A 206 9.31 2.07 -18.57
N LEU A 207 8.10 2.43 -18.99
CA LEU A 207 7.48 1.89 -20.20
C LEU A 207 8.31 2.17 -21.46
N LYS A 208 8.78 3.41 -21.62
CA LYS A 208 9.65 3.83 -22.73
C LYS A 208 11.00 3.10 -22.76
N GLN A 209 11.46 2.60 -21.61
CA GLN A 209 12.67 1.78 -21.51
C GLN A 209 12.38 0.28 -21.67
N GLU A 210 11.14 -0.12 -21.98
CA GLU A 210 10.68 -1.52 -22.03
C GLU A 210 10.86 -2.27 -20.69
N LYS A 211 10.86 -1.53 -19.58
CA LYS A 211 11.08 -2.03 -18.22
C LYS A 211 9.85 -1.94 -17.33
N LEU A 212 8.65 -1.72 -17.88
CA LEU A 212 7.40 -1.71 -17.13
C LEU A 212 6.62 -3.00 -17.36
N LYS A 213 6.25 -3.66 -16.30
CA LYS A 213 5.32 -4.80 -16.28
C LYS A 213 4.03 -4.42 -15.57
N ALA A 214 2.90 -5.00 -15.97
CA ALA A 214 1.65 -4.88 -15.25
C ALA A 214 1.10 -6.25 -14.90
N GLN A 215 0.57 -6.34 -13.68
CA GLN A 215 -0.21 -7.50 -13.22
C GLN A 215 -1.67 -7.07 -13.08
N VAL A 216 -2.60 -7.77 -13.73
CA VAL A 216 -4.02 -7.50 -13.60
C VAL A 216 -4.59 -8.28 -12.42
N LEU A 217 -5.12 -7.56 -11.45
CA LEU A 217 -5.87 -8.12 -10.34
C LEU A 217 -7.24 -8.55 -10.85
N GLY A 218 -7.44 -9.85 -10.95
CA GLY A 218 -8.58 -10.45 -11.63
C GLY A 218 -9.84 -10.63 -10.76
N ARG A 219 -10.76 -11.48 -11.23
CA ARG A 219 -11.98 -11.78 -10.49
C ARG A 219 -11.67 -12.42 -9.14
N GLY A 220 -12.47 -12.07 -8.13
CA GLY A 220 -12.26 -12.53 -6.75
C GLY A 220 -11.21 -11.71 -5.98
N PHE A 221 -10.67 -10.64 -6.61
CA PHE A 221 -9.81 -9.67 -5.94
C PHE A 221 -10.60 -8.40 -5.63
N ALA A 222 -10.42 -7.85 -4.45
CA ALA A 222 -10.95 -6.55 -4.04
C ALA A 222 -9.79 -5.57 -3.87
N TRP A 223 -9.87 -4.46 -4.58
CA TRP A 223 -9.09 -3.26 -4.34
C TRP A 223 -10.04 -2.14 -3.92
N LEU A 224 -9.78 -1.56 -2.76
CA LEU A 224 -10.65 -0.56 -2.15
C LEU A 224 -9.84 0.72 -1.96
N ASP A 225 -10.25 1.77 -2.68
CA ASP A 225 -9.75 3.13 -2.52
C ASP A 225 -10.68 3.87 -1.54
N THR A 226 -10.20 4.15 -0.34
CA THR A 226 -10.98 4.76 0.74
C THR A 226 -11.02 6.30 0.66
N GLY A 227 -11.04 6.85 -0.55
CA GLY A 227 -10.90 8.28 -0.82
C GLY A 227 -12.13 9.15 -0.53
N THR A 228 -13.31 8.56 -0.33
CA THR A 228 -14.58 9.26 -0.05
C THR A 228 -15.30 8.64 1.15
N MET A 229 -16.34 9.33 1.68
CA MET A 229 -17.15 8.78 2.77
C MET A 229 -17.79 7.45 2.41
N ASP A 230 -18.36 7.36 1.22
CA ASP A 230 -19.02 6.14 0.74
C ASP A 230 -18.01 5.00 0.57
N SER A 231 -16.87 5.25 -0.07
CA SER A 231 -15.84 4.21 -0.25
C SER A 231 -15.19 3.77 1.06
N LEU A 232 -15.08 4.64 2.07
CA LEU A 232 -14.63 4.27 3.41
C LEU A 232 -15.63 3.35 4.12
N MET A 233 -16.93 3.64 3.99
CA MET A 233 -18.01 2.80 4.54
C MET A 233 -18.08 1.46 3.81
N GLU A 234 -17.99 1.46 2.48
CA GLU A 234 -17.97 0.24 1.67
C GLU A 234 -16.77 -0.65 2.03
N ALA A 235 -15.58 -0.08 2.21
CA ALA A 235 -14.40 -0.81 2.65
C ALA A 235 -14.62 -1.45 4.03
N SER A 236 -15.14 -0.69 5.01
CA SER A 236 -15.43 -1.20 6.34
C SER A 236 -16.46 -2.34 6.32
N THR A 237 -17.52 -2.20 5.52
CA THR A 237 -18.56 -3.22 5.36
C THR A 237 -18.02 -4.48 4.67
N PHE A 238 -17.18 -4.31 3.64
CA PHE A 238 -16.54 -5.43 2.96
C PHE A 238 -15.65 -6.23 3.91
N ILE A 239 -14.74 -5.55 4.63
CA ILE A 239 -13.83 -6.20 5.60
C ILE A 239 -14.64 -6.92 6.68
N GLN A 240 -15.63 -6.25 7.30
CA GLN A 240 -16.52 -6.87 8.28
C GLN A 240 -17.19 -8.14 7.76
N THR A 241 -17.74 -8.06 6.55
CA THR A 241 -18.46 -9.19 5.95
C THR A 241 -17.55 -10.39 5.73
N VAL A 242 -16.36 -10.16 5.19
CA VAL A 242 -15.40 -11.23 4.91
C VAL A 242 -14.88 -11.83 6.23
N GLN A 243 -14.44 -11.00 7.17
CA GLN A 243 -13.93 -11.45 8.48
C GLN A 243 -14.98 -12.28 9.22
N ASN A 244 -16.25 -11.82 9.27
CA ASN A 244 -17.33 -12.55 9.93
C ASN A 244 -17.66 -13.89 9.25
N ARG A 245 -17.45 -14.01 7.94
CA ARG A 245 -17.71 -15.26 7.20
C ARG A 245 -16.59 -16.28 7.30
N GLN A 246 -15.36 -15.80 7.38
CA GLN A 246 -14.16 -16.65 7.41
C GLN A 246 -13.62 -16.89 8.82
N ASP A 247 -14.13 -16.14 9.82
CA ASP A 247 -13.64 -16.14 11.21
C ASP A 247 -12.13 -15.86 11.31
N MET A 248 -11.63 -14.95 10.46
CA MET A 248 -10.23 -14.53 10.37
C MET A 248 -10.13 -13.02 10.34
N VAL A 249 -8.99 -12.46 10.75
CA VAL A 249 -8.70 -11.03 10.65
C VAL A 249 -7.91 -10.77 9.36
N ILE A 250 -8.41 -9.84 8.54
CA ILE A 250 -7.70 -9.39 7.34
C ILE A 250 -6.63 -8.39 7.74
N SER A 251 -5.40 -8.55 7.24
CA SER A 251 -4.30 -7.60 7.46
C SER A 251 -3.99 -7.38 8.94
N ALA A 252 -3.64 -8.49 9.63
CA ALA A 252 -3.08 -8.45 10.99
C ALA A 252 -1.54 -8.51 10.90
N PRO A 253 -0.82 -7.38 11.09
CA PRO A 253 0.63 -7.35 10.97
C PRO A 253 1.35 -8.36 11.87
N GLU A 254 0.89 -8.55 13.10
CA GLU A 254 1.46 -9.48 14.07
C GLU A 254 1.32 -10.94 13.63
N GLU A 255 0.17 -11.30 13.05
CA GLU A 255 -0.07 -12.63 12.49
C GLU A 255 0.88 -12.88 11.30
N ILE A 256 0.99 -11.91 10.39
CA ILE A 256 1.90 -11.99 9.25
C ILE A 256 3.34 -12.17 9.74
N ALA A 257 3.78 -11.36 10.70
CA ALA A 257 5.11 -11.44 11.29
C ALA A 257 5.38 -12.79 11.95
N TYR A 258 4.39 -13.38 12.60
CA TYR A 258 4.50 -14.70 13.22
C TYR A 258 4.64 -15.81 12.17
N HIS A 259 3.84 -15.81 11.14
CA HIS A 259 3.91 -16.78 10.05
C HIS A 259 5.18 -16.65 9.21
N GLU A 260 5.68 -15.44 9.02
CA GLU A 260 6.98 -15.18 8.37
C GLU A 260 8.18 -15.47 9.32
N LYS A 261 7.91 -15.88 10.58
CA LYS A 261 8.94 -16.15 11.62
C LYS A 261 9.81 -14.94 11.98
N TRP A 262 9.28 -13.73 11.78
CA TRP A 262 9.95 -12.50 12.20
C TRP A 262 9.77 -12.23 13.70
N ILE A 263 8.68 -12.74 14.27
CA ILE A 263 8.44 -12.78 15.71
C ILE A 263 8.15 -14.22 16.15
N ASN A 264 8.40 -14.51 17.43
CA ASN A 264 8.08 -15.80 18.01
C ASN A 264 6.69 -15.77 18.69
N LYS A 265 6.24 -16.95 19.15
CA LYS A 265 4.96 -17.13 19.85
C LYS A 265 4.84 -16.23 21.09
N GLY A 266 5.92 -16.08 21.86
CA GLY A 266 5.92 -15.22 23.06
C GLY A 266 5.61 -13.78 22.71
N LYS A 267 6.26 -13.25 21.67
CA LYS A 267 6.02 -11.87 21.19
C LYS A 267 4.61 -11.67 20.64
N LEU A 268 4.07 -12.67 19.94
CA LEU A 268 2.68 -12.63 19.46
C LEU A 268 1.69 -12.58 20.63
N LEU A 269 1.93 -13.36 21.70
CA LEU A 269 1.10 -13.33 22.90
C LEU A 269 1.22 -12.02 23.68
N GLU A 270 2.42 -11.41 23.75
CA GLU A 270 2.60 -10.07 24.33
C GLU A 270 1.73 -9.03 23.59
N SER A 271 1.73 -9.06 22.24
CA SER A 271 0.87 -8.20 21.43
C SER A 271 -0.61 -8.47 21.70
N ALA A 272 -1.01 -9.75 21.76
CA ALA A 272 -2.40 -10.12 22.08
C ALA A 272 -2.84 -9.61 23.46
N ASP A 273 -1.94 -9.62 24.45
CA ASP A 273 -2.22 -9.14 25.81
C ASP A 273 -2.33 -7.61 25.86
N ALA A 274 -1.52 -6.89 25.05
CA ALA A 274 -1.63 -5.45 24.91
C ALA A 274 -2.99 -5.01 24.33
N TYR A 275 -3.58 -5.81 23.43
CA TYR A 275 -4.94 -5.57 22.90
C TYR A 275 -6.05 -6.06 23.85
N GLY A 276 -5.72 -6.69 24.95
CA GLY A 276 -6.67 -7.09 26.01
C GLY A 276 -7.73 -8.09 25.52
N LYS A 277 -9.00 -7.81 25.86
CA LYS A 277 -10.16 -8.64 25.50
C LYS A 277 -10.83 -8.22 24.19
N SER A 278 -10.13 -7.46 23.34
CA SER A 278 -10.66 -7.10 22.03
C SER A 278 -10.74 -8.34 21.11
N PRO A 279 -11.66 -8.37 20.14
CA PRO A 279 -11.71 -9.44 19.15
C PRO A 279 -10.39 -9.62 18.39
N TYR A 280 -9.66 -8.53 18.18
CA TYR A 280 -8.35 -8.56 17.54
C TYR A 280 -7.31 -9.29 18.43
N GLY A 281 -7.23 -8.98 19.73
CA GLY A 281 -6.34 -9.67 20.67
C GLY A 281 -6.70 -11.15 20.82
N GLU A 282 -7.98 -11.52 20.82
CA GLU A 282 -8.42 -12.91 20.85
C GLU A 282 -8.05 -13.66 19.58
N HIS A 283 -8.13 -13.00 18.42
CA HIS A 283 -7.65 -13.58 17.16
C HIS A 283 -6.17 -13.94 17.24
N LEU A 284 -5.32 -13.02 17.71
CA LEU A 284 -3.87 -13.29 17.85
C LEU A 284 -3.59 -14.45 18.81
N ARG A 285 -4.37 -14.62 19.90
CA ARG A 285 -4.25 -15.80 20.78
C ARG A 285 -4.57 -17.08 20.06
N ARG A 286 -5.66 -17.09 19.24
CA ARG A 286 -6.03 -18.27 18.43
C ARG A 286 -4.95 -18.62 17.40
N VAL A 287 -4.32 -17.61 16.79
CA VAL A 287 -3.17 -17.81 15.89
C VAL A 287 -2.00 -18.42 16.65
N ALA A 288 -1.66 -17.91 17.83
CA ALA A 288 -0.58 -18.44 18.66
C ALA A 288 -0.82 -19.88 19.16
N GLU A 289 -2.09 -20.30 19.22
CA GLU A 289 -2.49 -21.65 19.61
C GLU A 289 -2.66 -22.62 18.40
N ASP A 290 -2.23 -22.21 17.21
CA ASP A 290 -2.32 -22.97 15.96
C ASP A 290 -3.78 -23.40 15.61
N ARG A 291 -4.77 -22.61 16.04
CA ARG A 291 -6.20 -22.88 15.75
C ARG A 291 -6.64 -22.32 14.40
N ILE A 292 -5.81 -21.48 13.78
CA ILE A 292 -6.07 -20.85 12.48
C ILE A 292 -4.97 -21.28 11.52
N ILE A 293 -5.32 -21.82 10.36
CA ILE A 293 -4.38 -22.16 9.29
C ILE A 293 -4.28 -20.97 8.35
N PHE A 294 -3.05 -20.51 8.08
CA PHE A 294 -2.75 -19.33 7.26
C PHE A 294 -2.44 -19.69 5.80
#